data_1adb0be4546c3c9713a2f60edc957334
#
_entry.id   1adb0be4546c3c9713a2f60edc957334
#
_cell.length_a   1.000
_cell.length_b   1.000
_cell.length_c   1.000
_cell.angle_alpha   90.00
_cell.angle_beta   90.00
_cell.angle_gamma   90.00
#
_symmetry.space_group_name_H-M   'P 1'
#
loop_
_entity.id
_entity.type
_entity.pdbx_description
1 polymer ?
#
loop_
_entity_poly.entity_id
_entity_poly.type
_entity_poly.pdbx_seq_one_letter_code
_entity_poly.pdbx_strand_id
1 'polypeptide(L)'
;MFGTYFYNETIKRCVSVFGTMFNNLDFKKVKADGTVLTQAKVPISYGPKQKFLDRLAEEPNLSDRNRTAISLPRMAFELTGFEYDVQRQQNKLIKSIKNQYESDGKRGFQYAPAPYNLNFTLSILTKNMNDALQIVEQILPYFQPEYTVTMKMVDSMPDNRDVPIILNSVSFSDEYEGSFDDRRIIEYTLDFTMKTYFFGPVYTGNLIKNVIERTYAGDGNTAFTSSEITQTGLVKEVKHYEPAFGERSNAVSNSTTVTFPVAINTKISVNDEVFGTNLTTNPTVSSIAGNKLSVVLSSAITIDDNTLLKFVGSVDPADTFVVAENVTFYDDGSGKTFADEDNT
;
A
#
# COMPACT_ATOMS: atom_id res chain seq x y z
N MET A 1 -22.93 1.22 9.87
CA MET A 1 -21.70 1.94 9.54
C MET A 1 -20.43 1.21 9.99
N PHE A 2 -20.46 0.35 10.97
CA PHE A 2 -19.37 -0.52 11.44
C PHE A 2 -19.68 -2.01 11.18
N GLY A 3 -20.15 -2.34 9.98
CA GLY A 3 -20.69 -3.68 9.67
C GLY A 3 -19.69 -4.70 9.13
N THR A 4 -18.45 -4.31 8.82
CA THR A 4 -17.46 -5.23 8.26
C THR A 4 -16.29 -5.38 9.22
N TYR A 5 -16.00 -6.62 9.63
CA TYR A 5 -14.82 -6.91 10.43
C TYR A 5 -13.56 -6.69 9.59
N PHE A 6 -12.61 -5.94 10.13
CA PHE A 6 -11.25 -5.81 9.59
C PHE A 6 -10.26 -5.63 10.74
N TYR A 7 -9.05 -6.12 10.55
CA TYR A 7 -7.97 -5.98 11.52
C TYR A 7 -6.62 -5.92 10.81
N ASN A 8 -6.02 -4.73 10.76
CA ASN A 8 -4.76 -4.47 10.08
C ASN A 8 -3.53 -4.67 10.98
N GLU A 9 -3.72 -5.07 12.23
CA GLU A 9 -2.65 -5.24 13.25
C GLU A 9 -1.77 -3.99 13.49
N THR A 10 -2.20 -2.80 13.07
CA THR A 10 -1.39 -1.58 13.13
C THR A 10 -0.89 -1.29 14.54
N ILE A 11 -1.76 -1.33 15.55
CA ILE A 11 -1.37 -1.08 16.95
C ILE A 11 -0.35 -2.10 17.42
N LYS A 12 -0.60 -3.38 17.16
CA LYS A 12 0.32 -4.47 17.54
C LYS A 12 1.70 -4.30 16.90
N ARG A 13 1.74 -3.89 15.63
CA ARG A 13 2.99 -3.59 14.92
C ARG A 13 3.71 -2.40 15.52
N CYS A 14 3.00 -1.31 15.83
CA CYS A 14 3.58 -0.13 16.50
C CYS A 14 4.20 -0.50 17.85
N VAL A 15 3.49 -1.27 18.68
CA VAL A 15 4.00 -1.75 19.98
C VAL A 15 5.23 -2.64 19.80
N SER A 16 5.19 -3.55 18.82
CA SER A 16 6.31 -4.46 18.54
C SER A 16 7.56 -3.70 18.06
N VAL A 17 7.37 -2.74 17.15
CA VAL A 17 8.46 -1.90 16.62
C VAL A 17 9.08 -1.08 17.75
N PHE A 18 8.25 -0.45 18.59
CA PHE A 18 8.74 0.32 19.74
C PHE A 18 9.59 -0.54 20.67
N GLY A 19 9.11 -1.73 21.05
CA GLY A 19 9.88 -2.64 21.89
C GLY A 19 11.17 -3.15 21.23
N THR A 20 11.16 -3.35 19.93
CA THR A 20 12.35 -3.82 19.20
C THR A 20 13.45 -2.77 19.13
N MET A 21 13.11 -1.49 19.07
CA MET A 21 14.08 -0.39 19.03
C MET A 21 15.03 -0.39 20.26
N PHE A 22 14.50 -0.72 21.43
CA PHE A 22 15.27 -0.70 22.68
C PHE A 22 15.80 -2.08 23.09
N ASN A 23 15.57 -3.10 22.30
CA ASN A 23 15.91 -4.49 22.65
C ASN A 23 17.43 -4.78 22.67
N ASN A 24 18.28 -3.90 22.15
CA ASN A 24 19.72 -4.13 22.02
C ASN A 24 20.57 -3.20 22.89
N LEU A 25 20.01 -2.69 23.98
CA LEU A 25 20.75 -1.87 24.93
C LEU A 25 21.51 -2.74 25.94
N ASP A 26 22.78 -2.44 26.13
CA ASP A 26 23.69 -3.15 27.04
C ASP A 26 24.18 -2.21 28.14
N PHE A 27 24.46 -2.77 29.30
CA PHE A 27 25.18 -2.07 30.34
C PHE A 27 26.49 -2.80 30.71
N LYS A 28 27.50 -2.05 31.16
CA LYS A 28 28.80 -2.58 31.54
C LYS A 28 29.14 -2.16 32.96
N LYS A 29 29.61 -3.13 33.76
CA LYS A 29 30.23 -2.87 35.05
C LYS A 29 31.73 -2.98 34.89
N VAL A 30 32.43 -1.90 35.26
CA VAL A 30 33.88 -1.78 35.12
C VAL A 30 34.50 -1.62 36.52
N LYS A 31 35.62 -2.31 36.74
CA LYS A 31 36.44 -2.09 37.98
C LYS A 31 37.18 -0.75 37.91
N ALA A 32 37.74 -0.34 39.03
CA ALA A 32 38.56 0.88 39.09
C ALA A 32 39.83 0.82 38.20
N ASP A 33 40.27 -0.38 37.85
CA ASP A 33 41.41 -0.63 36.95
C ASP A 33 41.04 -0.60 35.45
N GLY A 34 39.78 -0.33 35.12
CA GLY A 34 39.28 -0.31 33.73
C GLY A 34 38.84 -1.68 33.18
N THR A 35 39.01 -2.76 33.94
CA THR A 35 38.62 -4.11 33.50
C THR A 35 37.11 -4.28 33.55
N VAL A 36 36.51 -4.77 32.44
CA VAL A 36 35.05 -5.07 32.37
C VAL A 36 34.76 -6.30 33.25
N LEU A 37 33.96 -6.13 34.27
CA LEU A 37 33.47 -7.20 35.15
C LEU A 37 32.30 -7.96 34.56
N THR A 38 31.34 -7.22 34.04
CA THR A 38 30.10 -7.79 33.48
C THR A 38 29.60 -6.89 32.37
N GLN A 39 29.24 -7.47 31.27
CA GLN A 39 28.45 -6.84 30.23
C GLN A 39 27.19 -7.67 30.06
N ALA A 40 26.03 -7.04 30.12
CA ALA A 40 24.77 -7.73 29.98
C ALA A 40 23.75 -6.86 29.23
N LYS A 41 22.90 -7.52 28.50
CA LYS A 41 21.77 -6.89 27.81
C LYS A 41 20.69 -6.52 28.83
N VAL A 42 20.12 -5.32 28.66
CA VAL A 42 19.00 -4.87 29.50
C VAL A 42 17.70 -5.47 28.98
N PRO A 43 17.01 -6.32 29.76
CA PRO A 43 15.76 -6.91 29.32
C PRO A 43 14.66 -5.84 29.26
N ILE A 44 13.88 -5.87 28.18
CA ILE A 44 12.71 -5.02 27.97
C ILE A 44 11.44 -5.86 27.97
N SER A 45 10.36 -5.32 28.52
CA SER A 45 9.06 -5.99 28.55
C SER A 45 7.92 -4.99 28.37
N TYR A 46 6.85 -5.42 27.70
CA TYR A 46 5.61 -4.65 27.59
C TYR A 46 4.77 -4.81 28.85
N GLY A 47 4.39 -3.70 29.44
CA GLY A 47 3.49 -3.63 30.60
C GLY A 47 3.77 -2.42 31.47
N PRO A 48 2.80 -2.06 32.32
CA PRO A 48 2.94 -0.94 33.23
C PRO A 48 4.07 -1.17 34.22
N LYS A 49 4.81 -0.10 34.55
CA LYS A 49 5.93 -0.14 35.49
C LYS A 49 5.53 -0.73 36.84
N GLN A 50 4.31 -0.43 37.29
CA GLN A 50 3.79 -0.87 38.59
C GLN A 50 3.85 -2.39 38.73
N LYS A 51 3.54 -3.14 37.70
CA LYS A 51 3.62 -4.60 37.69
C LYS A 51 5.03 -5.13 38.04
N PHE A 52 6.06 -4.41 37.62
CA PHE A 52 7.44 -4.80 37.89
C PHE A 52 7.90 -4.36 39.27
N LEU A 53 7.43 -3.20 39.74
CA LEU A 53 7.67 -2.71 41.10
C LEU A 53 7.00 -3.62 42.14
N ASP A 54 5.74 -4.01 41.93
CA ASP A 54 5.02 -4.92 42.83
C ASP A 54 5.75 -6.28 42.93
N ARG A 55 6.22 -6.82 41.79
CA ARG A 55 7.01 -8.06 41.83
C ARG A 55 8.36 -7.93 42.54
N LEU A 56 8.98 -6.76 42.47
CA LEU A 56 10.21 -6.49 43.23
C LEU A 56 9.94 -6.39 44.72
N ALA A 57 8.79 -5.87 45.12
CA ALA A 57 8.37 -5.74 46.53
C ALA A 57 7.93 -7.08 47.13
N GLU A 58 7.26 -7.94 46.36
CA GLU A 58 6.74 -9.25 46.81
C GLU A 58 7.82 -10.31 47.06
N GLU A 59 9.05 -10.15 46.56
CA GLU A 59 10.12 -11.16 46.67
C GLU A 59 11.33 -10.66 47.44
N PRO A 60 11.26 -10.51 48.81
CA PRO A 60 12.42 -10.14 49.61
C PRO A 60 13.44 -11.29 49.77
N ASN A 61 13.06 -12.57 49.55
CA ASN A 61 13.92 -13.74 49.78
C ASN A 61 14.21 -14.53 48.50
N LEU A 62 15.46 -14.48 48.03
CA LEU A 62 16.01 -15.24 46.93
C LEU A 62 16.26 -16.75 47.20
N SER A 63 15.85 -17.27 48.38
CA SER A 63 16.12 -18.65 48.77
C SER A 63 15.16 -19.69 48.17
N ASP A 64 14.04 -19.26 47.58
CA ASP A 64 13.09 -20.19 46.97
C ASP A 64 13.43 -20.40 45.50
N ARG A 65 14.01 -21.57 45.20
CA ARG A 65 14.52 -21.97 43.87
C ARG A 65 13.46 -22.03 42.76
N ASN A 66 12.17 -21.87 43.05
CA ASN A 66 11.07 -21.98 42.09
C ASN A 66 10.52 -20.62 41.60
N ARG A 67 11.02 -19.50 42.07
CA ARG A 67 10.56 -18.18 41.65
C ARG A 67 11.67 -17.41 40.94
N THR A 68 11.35 -16.99 39.70
CA THR A 68 12.30 -16.21 38.89
C THR A 68 12.38 -14.78 39.44
N ALA A 69 13.43 -14.48 40.19
CA ALA A 69 13.68 -13.14 40.67
C ALA A 69 13.88 -12.16 39.51
N ILE A 70 13.21 -11.02 39.58
CA ILE A 70 13.41 -9.96 38.59
C ILE A 70 14.76 -9.30 38.85
N SER A 71 15.66 -9.37 37.87
CA SER A 71 16.95 -8.72 37.91
C SER A 71 16.87 -7.27 37.43
N LEU A 72 17.54 -6.35 38.09
CA LEU A 72 17.81 -4.99 37.65
C LEU A 72 19.25 -4.89 37.12
N PRO A 73 19.50 -4.08 36.07
CA PRO A 73 18.62 -3.13 35.38
C PRO A 73 17.58 -3.81 34.47
N ARG A 74 16.44 -3.13 34.31
CA ARG A 74 15.34 -3.59 33.47
C ARG A 74 14.59 -2.42 32.84
N MET A 75 14.03 -2.64 31.69
CA MET A 75 13.15 -1.67 31.02
C MET A 75 11.71 -2.22 30.91
N ALA A 76 10.76 -1.34 31.13
CA ALA A 76 9.34 -1.57 30.91
C ALA A 76 8.79 -0.50 29.98
N PHE A 77 7.92 -0.85 29.06
CA PHE A 77 7.24 0.14 28.25
C PHE A 77 5.76 -0.17 28.13
N GLU A 78 4.98 0.88 28.01
CA GLU A 78 3.53 0.78 27.85
C GLU A 78 3.01 1.82 26.86
N LEU A 79 1.90 1.49 26.23
CA LEU A 79 1.11 2.41 25.41
C LEU A 79 0.14 3.14 26.34
N THR A 80 0.34 4.45 26.53
CA THR A 80 -0.42 5.25 27.51
C THR A 80 -1.63 5.96 26.91
N GLY A 81 -1.64 6.21 25.58
CA GLY A 81 -2.76 6.92 24.98
C GLY A 81 -2.75 6.98 23.46
N PHE A 82 -3.91 7.40 22.93
CA PHE A 82 -4.14 7.69 21.53
C PHE A 82 -4.69 9.10 21.41
N GLU A 83 -4.12 9.87 20.51
CA GLU A 83 -4.55 11.24 20.23
C GLU A 83 -4.72 11.44 18.72
N TYR A 84 -5.86 12.00 18.31
CA TYR A 84 -6.07 12.35 16.91
C TYR A 84 -5.24 13.57 16.53
N ASP A 85 -4.48 13.48 15.43
CA ASP A 85 -3.64 14.58 14.95
C ASP A 85 -4.36 15.40 13.87
N VAL A 86 -4.94 16.52 14.29
CA VAL A 86 -5.68 17.41 13.40
C VAL A 86 -4.79 18.04 12.31
N GLN A 87 -3.52 18.28 12.61
CA GLN A 87 -2.60 18.94 11.68
C GLN A 87 -2.25 18.06 10.47
N ARG A 88 -2.23 16.73 10.66
CA ARG A 88 -1.97 15.75 9.59
C ARG A 88 -3.24 15.24 8.91
N GLN A 89 -4.37 15.86 9.15
CA GLN A 89 -5.65 15.47 8.55
C GLN A 89 -5.55 15.52 7.02
N GLN A 90 -5.89 14.41 6.37
CA GLN A 90 -5.97 14.30 4.92
C GLN A 90 -7.42 14.47 4.43
N ASN A 91 -7.57 14.83 3.16
CA ASN A 91 -8.89 14.89 2.55
C ASN A 91 -9.52 13.47 2.54
N LYS A 92 -10.73 13.36 3.09
CA LYS A 92 -11.45 12.07 3.26
C LYS A 92 -11.83 11.42 1.93
N LEU A 93 -11.85 12.17 0.83
CA LEU A 93 -12.20 11.68 -0.50
C LEU A 93 -11.01 11.01 -1.23
N ILE A 94 -9.79 11.21 -0.75
CA ILE A 94 -8.61 10.57 -1.34
C ILE A 94 -8.70 9.06 -1.15
N LYS A 95 -8.44 8.32 -2.23
CA LYS A 95 -8.41 6.87 -2.24
C LYS A 95 -7.03 6.38 -2.68
N SER A 96 -6.48 5.43 -1.96
CA SER A 96 -5.35 4.62 -2.40
C SER A 96 -5.89 3.40 -3.14
N ILE A 97 -5.32 3.09 -4.29
CA ILE A 97 -5.87 2.10 -5.21
C ILE A 97 -4.79 1.08 -5.56
N LYS A 98 -5.17 -0.20 -5.56
CA LYS A 98 -4.37 -1.30 -6.07
C LYS A 98 -5.17 -2.01 -7.17
N ASN A 99 -4.67 -1.97 -8.40
CA ASN A 99 -5.40 -2.49 -9.56
C ASN A 99 -5.52 -4.02 -9.57
N GLN A 100 -4.54 -4.73 -9.02
CA GLN A 100 -4.59 -6.19 -8.87
C GLN A 100 -4.72 -6.53 -7.39
N TYR A 101 -5.90 -6.90 -6.95
CA TYR A 101 -6.22 -7.24 -5.56
C TYR A 101 -6.83 -8.63 -5.49
N GLU A 102 -6.19 -9.54 -4.76
CA GLU A 102 -6.57 -10.94 -4.49
C GLU A 102 -6.75 -11.86 -5.71
N SER A 103 -7.39 -11.38 -6.78
CA SER A 103 -7.62 -12.17 -8.00
C SER A 103 -7.76 -11.28 -9.22
N ASP A 104 -7.59 -11.88 -10.41
CA ASP A 104 -7.74 -11.19 -11.69
C ASP A 104 -9.10 -10.51 -11.83
N GLY A 105 -9.07 -9.26 -12.29
CA GLY A 105 -10.25 -8.46 -12.54
C GLY A 105 -10.87 -7.76 -11.34
N LYS A 106 -10.24 -7.83 -10.16
CA LYS A 106 -10.65 -7.04 -9.00
C LYS A 106 -9.68 -5.91 -8.71
N ARG A 107 -10.23 -4.80 -8.30
CA ARG A 107 -9.55 -3.59 -7.87
C ARG A 107 -9.77 -3.38 -6.39
N GLY A 108 -8.69 -3.25 -5.63
CA GLY A 108 -8.77 -2.87 -4.21
C GLY A 108 -8.65 -1.36 -4.07
N PHE A 109 -9.47 -0.74 -3.24
CA PHE A 109 -9.32 0.67 -2.87
C PHE A 109 -9.57 0.88 -1.38
N GLN A 110 -8.89 1.86 -0.84
CA GLN A 110 -8.95 2.23 0.56
C GLN A 110 -9.01 3.76 0.67
N TYR A 111 -9.83 4.26 1.56
CA TYR A 111 -9.91 5.71 1.82
C TYR A 111 -8.69 6.20 2.60
N ALA A 112 -8.47 7.52 2.54
CA ALA A 112 -7.40 8.17 3.27
C ALA A 112 -7.41 7.74 4.75
N PRO A 113 -6.23 7.43 5.32
CA PRO A 113 -6.14 7.00 6.70
C PRO A 113 -6.34 8.15 7.68
N ALA A 114 -6.74 7.79 8.89
CA ALA A 114 -6.84 8.74 10.00
C ALA A 114 -5.47 8.86 10.68
N PRO A 115 -4.91 10.09 10.82
CA PRO A 115 -3.66 10.30 11.54
C PRO A 115 -3.88 10.27 13.05
N TYR A 116 -3.05 9.50 13.75
CA TYR A 116 -3.06 9.41 15.21
C TYR A 116 -1.64 9.47 15.76
N ASN A 117 -1.53 10.04 16.93
CA ASN A 117 -0.36 10.01 17.79
C ASN A 117 -0.57 8.93 18.84
N LEU A 118 0.38 8.00 18.94
CA LEU A 118 0.42 6.98 19.97
C LEU A 118 1.44 7.42 21.01
N ASN A 119 1.02 7.57 22.25
CA ASN A 119 1.89 7.96 23.33
C ASN A 119 2.42 6.70 24.04
N PHE A 120 3.74 6.59 24.13
CA PHE A 120 4.44 5.50 24.79
C PHE A 120 5.27 6.06 25.93
N THR A 121 5.30 5.32 27.03
CA THR A 121 6.18 5.59 28.15
C THR A 121 7.16 4.43 28.33
N LEU A 122 8.44 4.72 28.34
CA LEU A 122 9.53 3.77 28.61
C LEU A 122 10.10 4.07 30.01
N SER A 123 9.96 3.13 30.93
CA SER A 123 10.54 3.20 32.27
C SER A 123 11.79 2.33 32.35
N ILE A 124 12.89 2.92 32.81
CA ILE A 124 14.19 2.28 33.04
C ILE A 124 14.38 2.16 34.55
N LEU A 125 14.40 0.93 35.02
CA LEU A 125 14.54 0.63 36.47
C LEU A 125 15.94 0.10 36.75
N THR A 126 16.66 0.76 37.66
CA THR A 126 18.03 0.38 38.04
C THR A 126 18.26 0.47 39.54
N LYS A 127 19.32 -0.20 40.01
CA LYS A 127 19.81 -0.06 41.43
C LYS A 127 20.85 1.04 41.56
N ASN A 128 21.63 1.28 40.52
CA ASN A 128 22.77 2.18 40.54
C ASN A 128 22.57 3.28 39.51
N MET A 129 22.91 4.49 39.89
CA MET A 129 22.84 5.67 39.01
C MET A 129 23.71 5.49 37.73
N ASN A 130 24.91 4.92 37.89
CA ASN A 130 25.82 4.70 36.76
C ASN A 130 25.24 3.75 35.71
N ASP A 131 24.52 2.70 36.11
CA ASP A 131 23.86 1.78 35.17
C ASP A 131 22.72 2.50 34.42
N ALA A 132 21.97 3.37 35.11
CA ALA A 132 20.90 4.16 34.50
C ALA A 132 21.44 5.16 33.47
N LEU A 133 22.48 5.91 33.81
CA LEU A 133 23.10 6.89 32.94
C LEU A 133 23.66 6.23 31.65
N GLN A 134 24.29 5.07 31.76
CA GLN A 134 24.78 4.33 30.61
C GLN A 134 23.64 3.95 29.62
N ILE A 135 22.48 3.55 30.17
CA ILE A 135 21.33 3.17 29.33
C ILE A 135 20.72 4.41 28.68
N VAL A 136 20.50 5.48 29.44
CA VAL A 136 19.91 6.72 28.92
C VAL A 136 20.80 7.36 27.86
N GLU A 137 22.12 7.40 28.09
CA GLU A 137 23.08 7.97 27.13
C GLU A 137 23.14 7.20 25.80
N GLN A 138 22.83 5.91 25.80
CA GLN A 138 22.72 5.14 24.56
C GLN A 138 21.44 5.45 23.77
N ILE A 139 20.39 5.98 24.41
CA ILE A 139 19.10 6.30 23.78
C ILE A 139 19.10 7.71 23.17
N LEU A 140 19.52 8.71 23.96
CA LEU A 140 19.35 10.13 23.63
C LEU A 140 19.92 10.55 22.26
N PRO A 141 21.11 10.09 21.82
CA PRO A 141 21.69 10.54 20.56
C PRO A 141 20.90 10.15 19.30
N TYR A 142 20.03 9.14 19.39
CA TYR A 142 19.22 8.71 18.25
C TYR A 142 17.99 9.60 18.00
N PHE A 143 17.61 10.42 18.99
CA PHE A 143 16.43 11.29 18.91
C PHE A 143 16.83 12.75 18.72
N GLN A 144 16.91 13.22 17.43
CA GLN A 144 17.30 14.57 17.06
C GLN A 144 16.28 15.25 16.12
N PRO A 145 15.11 15.62 16.57
CA PRO A 145 14.31 15.22 17.73
C PRO A 145 13.57 13.90 17.52
N GLU A 146 13.59 13.30 16.31
CA GLU A 146 12.81 12.12 15.95
C GLU A 146 13.68 11.00 15.38
N TYR A 147 13.19 9.79 15.57
CA TYR A 147 13.71 8.59 14.93
C TYR A 147 12.61 8.01 14.02
N THR A 148 12.87 7.89 12.73
CA THR A 148 11.88 7.45 11.76
C THR A 148 12.04 5.99 11.39
N VAL A 149 10.93 5.24 11.42
CA VAL A 149 10.87 3.82 11.04
C VAL A 149 9.86 3.65 9.91
N THR A 150 10.29 3.02 8.82
CA THR A 150 9.39 2.67 7.71
C THR A 150 8.61 1.41 8.05
N MET A 151 7.29 1.49 8.02
CA MET A 151 6.40 0.39 8.35
C MET A 151 5.39 0.14 7.22
N LYS A 152 5.10 -1.15 6.96
CA LYS A 152 3.98 -1.54 6.10
C LYS A 152 2.70 -1.51 6.94
N MET A 153 1.77 -0.62 6.60
CA MET A 153 0.55 -0.40 7.40
C MET A 153 -0.53 -1.43 7.11
N VAL A 154 -0.72 -1.80 5.85
CA VAL A 154 -1.74 -2.77 5.40
C VAL A 154 -1.07 -3.80 4.50
N ASP A 155 -1.19 -5.08 4.82
CA ASP A 155 -0.47 -6.15 4.09
C ASP A 155 -0.94 -6.33 2.66
N SER A 156 -2.23 -6.12 2.42
CA SER A 156 -2.85 -6.26 1.10
C SER A 156 -2.62 -5.07 0.17
N MET A 157 -2.15 -3.92 0.71
CA MET A 157 -1.90 -2.69 -0.05
C MET A 157 -0.38 -2.42 -0.16
N PRO A 158 0.10 -1.74 -1.22
CA PRO A 158 1.52 -1.42 -1.41
C PRO A 158 1.98 -0.20 -0.58
N ASP A 159 1.26 0.17 0.47
CA ASP A 159 1.45 1.43 1.19
C ASP A 159 2.43 1.26 2.36
N ASN A 160 3.69 1.64 2.14
CA ASN A 160 4.69 1.76 3.20
C ASN A 160 4.67 3.20 3.70
N ARG A 161 4.69 3.39 5.02
CA ARG A 161 4.70 4.72 5.65
C ARG A 161 5.87 4.87 6.59
N ASP A 162 6.44 6.04 6.56
CA ASP A 162 7.42 6.47 7.52
C ASP A 162 6.72 6.96 8.78
N VAL A 163 7.08 6.35 9.89
CA VAL A 163 6.50 6.60 11.22
C VAL A 163 7.56 7.25 12.08
N PRO A 164 7.50 8.57 12.27
CA PRO A 164 8.42 9.25 13.18
C PRO A 164 8.03 8.99 14.63
N ILE A 165 9.04 8.74 15.45
CA ILE A 165 8.95 8.54 16.89
C ILE A 165 9.74 9.66 17.55
N ILE A 166 9.06 10.50 18.31
CA ILE A 166 9.61 11.71 18.92
C ILE A 166 9.79 11.47 20.40
N LEU A 167 10.95 11.79 20.95
CA LEU A 167 11.17 11.84 22.38
C LEU A 167 10.71 13.20 22.91
N ASN A 168 9.67 13.22 23.74
CA ASN A 168 9.09 14.45 24.27
C ASN A 168 9.77 14.90 25.57
N SER A 169 9.95 13.97 26.49
CA SER A 169 10.52 14.29 27.82
C SER A 169 11.29 13.13 28.40
N VAL A 170 12.23 13.47 29.27
CA VAL A 170 12.97 12.53 30.10
C VAL A 170 12.86 13.03 31.55
N SER A 171 12.24 12.26 32.40
CA SER A 171 12.12 12.54 33.83
C SER A 171 12.89 11.53 34.66
N PHE A 172 13.33 11.97 35.79
CA PHE A 172 14.10 11.19 36.73
C PHE A 172 13.42 11.19 38.10
N SER A 173 13.27 10.02 38.69
CA SER A 173 12.78 9.84 40.05
C SER A 173 13.74 8.93 40.86
N ASP A 174 14.16 9.38 41.98
CA ASP A 174 14.96 8.62 42.95
C ASP A 174 14.14 8.54 44.24
N GLU A 175 13.33 7.50 44.36
CA GLU A 175 12.50 7.27 45.51
C GLU A 175 13.34 6.55 46.59
N TYR A 176 13.65 7.29 47.61
CA TYR A 176 14.26 6.81 48.87
C TYR A 176 13.28 7.05 50.01
N GLU A 177 12.24 6.25 50.06
CA GLU A 177 11.36 6.16 51.25
C GLU A 177 11.62 4.85 51.98
N GLY A 178 12.21 4.92 53.17
CA GLY A 178 12.31 3.74 54.01
C GLY A 178 13.55 3.64 54.86
N SER A 179 13.62 2.58 55.65
CA SER A 179 14.70 2.15 56.49
C SER A 179 15.93 1.76 55.66
N PHE A 180 17.12 1.73 56.28
CA PHE A 180 18.42 1.38 55.65
C PHE A 180 18.40 0.02 54.89
N ASP A 181 17.37 -0.80 55.12
CA ASP A 181 17.17 -2.13 54.52
C ASP A 181 16.31 -2.10 53.23
N ASP A 182 15.66 -0.97 52.91
CA ASP A 182 14.81 -0.88 51.75
C ASP A 182 15.60 -0.74 50.46
N ARG A 183 15.13 -1.43 49.41
CA ARG A 183 15.81 -1.45 48.11
C ARG A 183 15.60 -0.11 47.41
N ARG A 184 16.67 0.66 47.28
CA ARG A 184 16.68 1.86 46.43
C ARG A 184 16.46 1.48 44.97
N ILE A 185 15.44 2.08 44.36
CA ILE A 185 15.14 1.94 42.92
C ILE A 185 15.25 3.31 42.28
N ILE A 186 16.10 3.40 41.28
CA ILE A 186 16.29 4.59 40.48
C ILE A 186 15.48 4.40 39.21
N GLU A 187 14.58 5.32 38.92
CA GLU A 187 13.70 5.30 37.75
C GLU A 187 13.99 6.47 36.81
N TYR A 188 14.19 6.17 35.54
CA TYR A 188 14.09 7.13 34.43
C TYR A 188 12.84 6.82 33.61
N THR A 189 12.03 7.83 33.38
CA THR A 189 10.83 7.74 32.55
C THR A 189 11.03 8.61 31.32
N LEU A 190 10.91 7.98 30.15
CA LEU A 190 11.02 8.62 28.85
C LEU A 190 9.67 8.56 28.15
N ASP A 191 9.13 9.71 27.77
CA ASP A 191 7.86 9.82 27.07
C ASP A 191 8.07 10.05 25.59
N PHE A 192 7.40 9.23 24.79
CA PHE A 192 7.51 9.25 23.35
C PHE A 192 6.15 9.44 22.68
N THR A 193 6.15 10.14 21.56
CA THR A 193 5.01 10.22 20.64
C THR A 193 5.37 9.59 19.31
N MET A 194 4.66 8.53 18.94
CA MET A 194 4.76 7.87 17.64
C MET A 194 3.63 8.35 16.73
N LYS A 195 3.98 9.01 15.61
CA LYS A 195 3.01 9.55 14.65
C LYS A 195 2.65 8.50 13.60
N THR A 196 1.50 7.87 13.75
CA THR A 196 1.06 6.79 12.87
C THR A 196 -0.24 7.14 12.12
N TYR A 197 -0.70 6.19 11.29
CA TYR A 197 -1.93 6.28 10.53
C TYR A 197 -2.76 5.02 10.70
N PHE A 198 -4.06 5.19 10.95
CA PHE A 198 -5.00 4.08 10.99
C PHE A 198 -5.79 4.02 9.69
N PHE A 199 -5.70 2.86 9.05
CA PHE A 199 -6.38 2.57 7.81
C PHE A 199 -7.69 1.84 8.07
N GLY A 200 -8.74 2.23 7.33
CA GLY A 200 -10.02 1.52 7.31
C GLY A 200 -9.95 0.19 6.54
N PRO A 201 -11.11 -0.44 6.30
CA PRO A 201 -11.19 -1.65 5.49
C PRO A 201 -10.81 -1.37 4.03
N VAL A 202 -10.28 -2.40 3.36
CA VAL A 202 -10.08 -2.37 1.91
C VAL A 202 -11.38 -2.81 1.24
N TYR A 203 -11.85 -2.00 0.32
CA TYR A 203 -13.02 -2.30 -0.50
C TYR A 203 -12.56 -2.87 -1.84
N THR A 204 -13.32 -3.84 -2.35
CA THR A 204 -13.06 -4.43 -3.66
C THR A 204 -14.15 -4.05 -4.64
N GLY A 205 -13.76 -3.77 -5.87
CA GLY A 205 -14.69 -3.49 -6.98
C GLY A 205 -14.23 -4.21 -8.24
N ASN A 206 -15.16 -4.47 -9.14
CA ASN A 206 -14.82 -5.03 -10.44
C ASN A 206 -14.16 -3.95 -11.30
N LEU A 207 -13.19 -4.37 -12.11
CA LEU A 207 -12.57 -3.49 -13.09
C LEU A 207 -13.47 -3.45 -14.34
N ILE A 208 -13.81 -2.24 -14.81
CA ILE A 208 -14.46 -2.06 -16.10
C ILE A 208 -13.38 -2.22 -17.17
N LYS A 209 -13.41 -3.35 -17.86
CA LYS A 209 -12.43 -3.70 -18.91
C LYS A 209 -12.83 -3.21 -20.29
N ASN A 210 -14.14 -3.08 -20.54
CA ASN A 210 -14.68 -2.67 -21.82
C ASN A 210 -15.98 -1.89 -21.62
N VAL A 211 -16.12 -0.78 -22.31
CA VAL A 211 -17.35 -0.01 -22.39
C VAL A 211 -17.75 0.06 -23.86
N ILE A 212 -18.94 -0.42 -24.19
CA ILE A 212 -19.51 -0.35 -25.53
C ILE A 212 -20.75 0.53 -25.44
N GLU A 213 -20.69 1.67 -26.09
CA GLU A 213 -21.84 2.57 -26.25
C GLU A 213 -22.36 2.44 -27.69
N ARG A 214 -23.66 2.27 -27.81
CA ARG A 214 -24.35 2.19 -29.11
C ARG A 214 -25.49 3.18 -29.13
N THR A 215 -25.43 4.13 -30.03
CA THR A 215 -26.48 5.12 -30.22
C THR A 215 -27.23 4.80 -31.53
N TYR A 216 -28.53 4.76 -31.47
CA TYR A 216 -29.39 4.44 -32.61
C TYR A 216 -30.20 5.68 -32.97
N ALA A 217 -30.35 5.93 -34.27
CA ALA A 217 -31.26 6.95 -34.78
C ALA A 217 -32.71 6.44 -34.68
N GLY A 218 -33.58 7.22 -34.08
CA GLY A 218 -35.01 6.99 -34.02
C GLY A 218 -35.75 8.01 -34.87
N ASP A 219 -36.92 7.65 -35.34
CA ASP A 219 -37.84 8.57 -36.06
C ASP A 219 -38.53 9.58 -35.14
N GLY A 220 -38.19 9.57 -33.86
CA GLY A 220 -38.73 10.46 -32.81
C GLY A 220 -40.17 10.13 -32.38
N ASN A 221 -40.79 9.13 -32.95
CA ASN A 221 -42.21 8.81 -32.73
C ASN A 221 -42.47 7.42 -32.12
N THR A 222 -41.48 6.54 -32.06
CA THR A 222 -41.63 5.17 -31.58
C THR A 222 -40.65 4.86 -30.47
N ALA A 223 -41.13 4.44 -29.30
CA ALA A 223 -40.29 3.91 -28.25
C ALA A 223 -39.75 2.54 -28.68
N PHE A 224 -38.45 2.44 -28.85
CA PHE A 224 -37.79 1.17 -29.20
C PHE A 224 -37.89 0.20 -27.99
N THR A 225 -38.43 -0.98 -28.23
CA THR A 225 -38.32 -2.11 -27.31
C THR A 225 -37.00 -2.83 -27.60
N SER A 226 -36.41 -3.45 -26.56
CA SER A 226 -35.11 -4.13 -26.66
C SER A 226 -35.04 -5.25 -27.69
N SER A 227 -36.18 -5.75 -28.20
CA SER A 227 -36.29 -6.75 -29.22
C SER A 227 -36.34 -6.18 -30.66
N GLU A 228 -36.58 -4.87 -30.82
CA GLU A 228 -36.70 -4.19 -32.11
C GLU A 228 -35.42 -3.43 -32.52
N ILE A 229 -34.43 -3.37 -31.64
CA ILE A 229 -33.14 -2.79 -31.96
C ILE A 229 -32.34 -3.77 -32.82
N THR A 230 -32.74 -3.89 -34.10
CA THR A 230 -31.91 -4.49 -35.11
C THR A 230 -30.87 -3.47 -35.56
N GLN A 231 -29.71 -3.92 -36.01
CA GLN A 231 -28.54 -3.07 -36.35
C GLN A 231 -28.78 -2.00 -37.43
N THR A 232 -29.98 -1.94 -37.97
CA THR A 232 -30.43 -1.04 -39.07
C THR A 232 -30.75 0.36 -38.54
N GLY A 233 -29.96 0.98 -37.81
CA GLY A 233 -30.19 2.32 -37.28
C GLY A 233 -29.05 2.80 -36.38
N LEU A 234 -27.97 2.01 -36.36
CA LEU A 234 -26.81 2.37 -35.59
C LEU A 234 -26.16 3.64 -36.14
N VAL A 235 -26.22 4.71 -35.36
CA VAL A 235 -25.66 6.02 -35.73
C VAL A 235 -24.24 6.17 -35.14
N LYS A 236 -24.00 5.61 -33.97
CA LYS A 236 -22.72 5.70 -33.29
C LYS A 236 -22.44 4.44 -32.50
N GLU A 237 -21.25 3.88 -32.67
CA GLU A 237 -20.71 2.86 -31.80
C GLU A 237 -19.38 3.36 -31.25
N VAL A 238 -19.28 3.45 -29.95
CA VAL A 238 -18.03 3.82 -29.22
C VAL A 238 -17.53 2.58 -28.51
N LYS A 239 -16.32 2.15 -28.87
CA LYS A 239 -15.62 1.05 -28.20
C LYS A 239 -14.38 1.61 -27.52
N HIS A 240 -14.31 1.45 -26.22
CA HIS A 240 -13.12 1.80 -25.44
C HIS A 240 -12.31 0.53 -25.17
N TYR A 241 -11.09 0.50 -25.63
CA TYR A 241 -10.17 -0.63 -25.49
C TYR A 241 -8.90 -0.19 -24.77
N GLU A 242 -8.37 -1.06 -23.96
CA GLU A 242 -7.11 -0.88 -23.23
C GLU A 242 -6.38 -2.22 -23.07
N PRO A 243 -5.07 -2.27 -23.17
CA PRO A 243 -4.11 -1.34 -23.75
C PRO A 243 -3.99 -1.48 -25.28
N ALA A 244 -3.60 -0.42 -25.95
CA ALA A 244 -3.35 -0.45 -27.40
C ALA A 244 -1.86 -0.24 -27.70
N PHE A 245 -1.27 -1.12 -28.50
CA PHE A 245 0.09 -1.00 -29.01
C PHE A 245 0.06 -0.72 -30.50
N GLY A 246 0.67 0.38 -30.94
CA GLY A 246 0.73 0.78 -32.33
C GLY A 246 2.03 0.31 -33.00
N GLU A 247 1.91 -0.45 -34.11
CA GLU A 247 3.04 -0.91 -34.90
C GLU A 247 2.82 -0.58 -36.39
N ARG A 248 3.88 -0.19 -37.07
CA ARG A 248 3.80 0.11 -38.50
C ARG A 248 4.15 -1.13 -39.31
N SER A 249 3.23 -1.52 -40.20
CA SER A 249 3.34 -2.72 -41.01
C SER A 249 3.91 -2.44 -42.41
N ASN A 250 4.44 -3.47 -43.05
CA ASN A 250 4.66 -3.48 -44.47
C ASN A 250 3.32 -3.65 -45.22
N ALA A 251 3.30 -3.36 -46.53
CA ALA A 251 2.12 -3.58 -47.35
C ALA A 251 1.65 -5.04 -47.33
N VAL A 252 0.34 -5.24 -47.22
CA VAL A 252 -0.31 -6.56 -47.24
C VAL A 252 -1.44 -6.54 -48.28
N SER A 253 -1.49 -7.54 -49.12
CA SER A 253 -2.55 -7.70 -50.12
C SER A 253 -3.27 -9.02 -49.93
N ASN A 254 -4.51 -8.95 -49.45
CA ASN A 254 -5.39 -10.10 -49.23
C ASN A 254 -4.71 -11.30 -48.54
N SER A 255 -4.01 -11.02 -47.44
CA SER A 255 -3.27 -12.03 -46.69
C SER A 255 -3.59 -11.96 -45.18
N THR A 256 -3.55 -13.11 -44.53
CA THR A 256 -3.64 -13.21 -43.07
C THR A 256 -2.31 -12.92 -42.40
N THR A 257 -1.18 -12.96 -43.12
CA THR A 257 0.14 -12.70 -42.57
C THR A 257 0.55 -11.26 -42.82
N VAL A 258 0.81 -10.55 -41.73
CA VAL A 258 1.32 -9.18 -41.69
C VAL A 258 2.77 -9.21 -41.26
N THR A 259 3.64 -8.51 -42.02
CA THR A 259 5.06 -8.38 -41.69
C THR A 259 5.38 -6.97 -41.24
N PHE A 260 6.40 -6.84 -40.38
CA PHE A 260 6.84 -5.60 -39.78
C PHE A 260 8.31 -5.35 -40.08
N PRO A 261 8.73 -4.10 -40.30
CA PRO A 261 10.13 -3.76 -40.55
C PRO A 261 10.99 -3.90 -39.25
N VAL A 262 10.36 -3.82 -38.11
CA VAL A 262 10.99 -3.96 -36.78
C VAL A 262 10.19 -4.97 -35.97
N ALA A 263 10.82 -5.64 -35.00
CA ALA A 263 10.13 -6.56 -34.11
C ALA A 263 9.05 -5.82 -33.31
N ILE A 264 7.83 -6.37 -33.32
CA ILE A 264 6.68 -5.80 -32.63
C ILE A 264 6.85 -5.83 -31.10
N ASN A 265 6.10 -5.01 -30.41
CA ASN A 265 6.13 -4.91 -28.95
C ASN A 265 5.91 -6.27 -28.29
N THR A 266 6.67 -6.55 -27.24
CA THR A 266 6.62 -7.83 -26.51
C THR A 266 5.31 -8.08 -25.78
N LYS A 267 4.53 -7.04 -25.54
CA LYS A 267 3.22 -7.08 -24.88
C LYS A 267 2.06 -7.45 -25.82
N ILE A 268 2.29 -7.41 -27.13
CA ILE A 268 1.30 -7.88 -28.12
C ILE A 268 1.19 -9.41 -28.01
N SER A 269 -0.04 -9.89 -27.87
CA SER A 269 -0.35 -11.29 -27.56
C SER A 269 -1.32 -11.91 -28.57
N VAL A 270 -1.43 -13.22 -28.56
CA VAL A 270 -2.47 -13.95 -29.31
C VAL A 270 -3.84 -13.58 -28.74
N ASN A 271 -4.83 -13.43 -29.60
CA ASN A 271 -6.18 -12.94 -29.36
C ASN A 271 -6.33 -11.41 -29.20
N ASP A 272 -5.25 -10.64 -29.31
CA ASP A 272 -5.39 -9.18 -29.39
C ASP A 272 -6.19 -8.79 -30.66
N GLU A 273 -7.10 -7.85 -30.52
CA GLU A 273 -7.89 -7.31 -31.62
C GLU A 273 -7.07 -6.26 -32.41
N VAL A 274 -7.12 -6.30 -33.74
CA VAL A 274 -6.28 -5.44 -34.57
C VAL A 274 -7.12 -4.37 -35.26
N PHE A 275 -6.75 -3.12 -35.07
CA PHE A 275 -7.36 -1.94 -35.69
C PHE A 275 -6.39 -1.27 -36.64
N GLY A 276 -6.88 -0.75 -37.73
CA GLY A 276 -6.07 -0.01 -38.70
C GLY A 276 -6.90 0.78 -39.66
N THR A 277 -6.30 1.75 -40.33
CA THR A 277 -6.96 2.51 -41.40
C THR A 277 -7.30 1.57 -42.57
N ASN A 278 -8.50 1.66 -43.09
CA ASN A 278 -9.03 0.85 -44.21
C ASN A 278 -9.31 -0.63 -43.88
N LEU A 279 -9.30 -1.04 -42.61
CA LEU A 279 -9.80 -2.36 -42.22
C LEU A 279 -11.32 -2.35 -42.17
N THR A 280 -11.94 -3.23 -42.92
CA THR A 280 -13.42 -3.41 -42.96
C THR A 280 -13.91 -4.26 -41.78
N THR A 281 -13.03 -5.06 -41.20
CA THR A 281 -13.27 -5.90 -40.03
C THR A 281 -12.04 -5.84 -39.11
N ASN A 282 -12.24 -6.01 -37.84
CA ASN A 282 -11.14 -6.05 -36.86
C ASN A 282 -10.74 -7.51 -36.61
N PRO A 283 -9.67 -8.01 -37.27
CA PRO A 283 -9.21 -9.37 -37.03
C PRO A 283 -8.51 -9.47 -35.69
N THR A 284 -8.45 -10.68 -35.16
CA THR A 284 -7.64 -10.98 -33.96
C THR A 284 -6.32 -11.61 -34.36
N VAL A 285 -5.31 -11.47 -33.48
CA VAL A 285 -4.02 -12.13 -33.64
C VAL A 285 -4.18 -13.62 -33.41
N SER A 286 -3.91 -14.44 -34.42
CA SER A 286 -3.96 -15.90 -34.32
C SER A 286 -2.62 -16.49 -33.88
N SER A 287 -1.50 -15.95 -34.36
CA SER A 287 -0.18 -16.36 -33.94
C SER A 287 0.87 -15.27 -34.17
N ILE A 288 1.97 -15.34 -33.45
CA ILE A 288 3.10 -14.41 -33.56
C ILE A 288 4.35 -15.21 -33.83
N ALA A 289 5.13 -14.82 -34.85
CA ALA A 289 6.40 -15.47 -35.13
C ALA A 289 7.41 -15.28 -34.00
N GLY A 290 8.27 -16.27 -33.78
CA GLY A 290 9.27 -16.24 -32.71
C GLY A 290 10.26 -15.06 -32.81
N ASN A 291 10.53 -14.58 -34.02
CA ASN A 291 11.35 -13.38 -34.27
C ASN A 291 10.59 -12.06 -34.10
N LYS A 292 9.27 -12.13 -33.86
CA LYS A 292 8.35 -10.98 -33.73
C LYS A 292 8.32 -10.02 -34.93
N LEU A 293 8.72 -10.49 -36.11
CA LEU A 293 8.68 -9.71 -37.36
C LEU A 293 7.43 -10.00 -38.21
N SER A 294 6.61 -10.96 -37.80
CA SER A 294 5.33 -11.24 -38.45
C SER A 294 4.27 -11.74 -37.49
N VAL A 295 3.03 -11.43 -37.83
CA VAL A 295 1.81 -11.81 -37.11
C VAL A 295 0.83 -12.43 -38.10
N VAL A 296 0.17 -13.50 -37.70
CA VAL A 296 -0.92 -14.10 -38.43
C VAL A 296 -2.23 -13.67 -37.81
N LEU A 297 -3.14 -13.16 -38.64
CA LEU A 297 -4.45 -12.67 -38.22
C LEU A 297 -5.54 -13.71 -38.51
N SER A 298 -6.67 -13.59 -37.84
CA SER A 298 -7.84 -14.47 -37.99
C SER A 298 -8.55 -14.31 -39.37
N SER A 299 -8.39 -13.16 -40.02
CA SER A 299 -8.90 -12.92 -41.37
C SER A 299 -7.89 -12.17 -42.22
N ALA A 300 -8.00 -12.33 -43.54
CA ALA A 300 -7.13 -11.66 -44.52
C ALA A 300 -7.43 -10.16 -44.55
N ILE A 301 -6.38 -9.35 -44.65
CA ILE A 301 -6.46 -7.89 -44.74
C ILE A 301 -5.70 -7.38 -45.97
N THR A 302 -6.06 -6.18 -46.40
CA THR A 302 -5.33 -5.42 -47.41
C THR A 302 -5.01 -4.04 -46.82
N ILE A 303 -3.74 -3.73 -46.73
CA ILE A 303 -3.24 -2.45 -46.19
C ILE A 303 -2.01 -1.99 -46.97
N ASP A 304 -1.83 -0.68 -47.01
CA ASP A 304 -0.67 -0.05 -47.63
C ASP A 304 0.59 -0.16 -46.75
N ASP A 305 1.72 0.05 -47.37
CA ASP A 305 2.99 0.12 -46.66
C ASP A 305 2.99 1.24 -45.57
N ASN A 306 3.66 0.99 -44.48
CA ASN A 306 3.75 1.92 -43.36
C ASN A 306 2.40 2.24 -42.68
N THR A 307 1.38 1.40 -42.82
CA THR A 307 0.09 1.55 -42.13
C THR A 307 0.27 1.28 -40.63
N LEU A 308 -0.27 2.18 -39.81
CA LEU A 308 -0.28 1.99 -38.37
C LEU A 308 -1.40 1.01 -37.96
N LEU A 309 -1.00 -0.15 -37.48
CA LEU A 309 -1.89 -1.11 -36.85
C LEU A 309 -1.85 -0.95 -35.33
N LYS A 310 -3.01 -0.96 -34.70
CA LYS A 310 -3.16 -0.92 -33.24
C LYS A 310 -3.62 -2.28 -32.76
N PHE A 311 -2.86 -2.88 -31.87
CA PHE A 311 -3.16 -4.15 -31.23
C PHE A 311 -3.75 -3.87 -29.86
N VAL A 312 -4.93 -4.39 -29.60
CA VAL A 312 -5.69 -4.14 -28.38
C VAL A 312 -5.97 -5.46 -27.69
N GLY A 313 -5.32 -5.68 -26.58
CA GLY A 313 -5.43 -6.91 -25.81
C GLY A 313 -6.46 -6.84 -24.69
N SER A 314 -6.59 -7.94 -23.97
CA SER A 314 -7.29 -7.93 -22.69
C SER A 314 -6.50 -7.13 -21.68
N VAL A 315 -7.19 -6.31 -20.90
CA VAL A 315 -6.57 -5.49 -19.84
C VAL A 315 -5.87 -6.36 -18.82
N ASP A 316 -4.55 -6.19 -18.67
CA ASP A 316 -3.84 -6.64 -17.48
C ASP A 316 -4.01 -5.55 -16.40
N PRO A 317 -4.53 -5.88 -15.21
CA PRO A 317 -4.68 -4.91 -14.12
C PRO A 317 -3.37 -4.21 -13.69
N ALA A 318 -2.23 -4.77 -14.08
CA ALA A 318 -0.91 -4.18 -13.81
C ALA A 318 -0.45 -3.18 -14.88
N ASP A 319 -1.12 -3.10 -16.03
CA ASP A 319 -0.73 -2.21 -17.13
C ASP A 319 -1.24 -0.78 -16.92
N THR A 320 -0.44 0.17 -17.43
CA THR A 320 -0.85 1.59 -17.51
C THR A 320 -1.78 1.74 -18.73
N PHE A 321 -2.96 2.23 -18.51
CA PHE A 321 -4.01 2.33 -19.53
C PHE A 321 -3.71 3.41 -20.58
N VAL A 322 -3.74 3.01 -21.84
CA VAL A 322 -3.85 3.92 -22.98
C VAL A 322 -5.23 3.72 -23.59
N VAL A 323 -6.10 4.71 -23.44
CA VAL A 323 -7.46 4.67 -24.03
C VAL A 323 -7.35 4.90 -25.53
N ALA A 324 -7.74 3.91 -26.32
CA ALA A 324 -7.98 4.10 -27.75
C ALA A 324 -9.50 4.24 -27.97
N GLU A 325 -9.93 5.42 -28.31
CA GLU A 325 -11.32 5.70 -28.69
C GLU A 325 -11.48 5.54 -30.18
N ASN A 326 -12.38 4.64 -30.65
CA ASN A 326 -12.76 4.52 -32.03
C ASN A 326 -14.25 4.89 -32.17
N VAL A 327 -14.50 6.10 -32.63
CA VAL A 327 -15.85 6.62 -32.83
C VAL A 327 -16.18 6.48 -34.33
N THR A 328 -17.14 5.62 -34.65
CA THR A 328 -17.63 5.47 -36.03
C THR A 328 -19.01 6.10 -36.13
N PHE A 329 -19.11 7.15 -36.91
CA PHE A 329 -20.40 7.79 -37.25
C PHE A 329 -20.94 7.20 -38.53
N TYR A 330 -22.20 6.75 -38.50
CA TYR A 330 -22.93 6.35 -39.71
C TYR A 330 -23.92 7.45 -40.03
N ASP A 331 -23.79 8.00 -41.25
CA ASP A 331 -24.77 8.92 -41.82
C ASP A 331 -25.94 8.10 -42.37
N ASP A 332 -27.16 8.40 -41.95
CA ASP A 332 -28.39 7.80 -42.48
C ASP A 332 -28.79 8.34 -43.88
N GLY A 333 -27.93 9.17 -44.48
CA GLY A 333 -28.18 9.82 -45.76
C GLY A 333 -29.14 11.02 -45.71
N SER A 334 -29.57 11.44 -44.54
CA SER A 334 -30.47 12.59 -44.35
C SER A 334 -29.74 13.93 -44.29
N GLY A 335 -28.40 13.93 -44.31
CA GLY A 335 -27.58 15.14 -44.27
C GLY A 335 -27.63 15.90 -42.92
N LYS A 336 -28.16 15.27 -41.88
CA LYS A 336 -28.15 15.83 -40.54
C LYS A 336 -26.84 15.46 -39.82
N THR A 337 -25.94 16.40 -39.69
CA THR A 337 -24.83 16.31 -38.75
C THR A 337 -25.42 16.43 -37.35
N PHE A 338 -25.32 15.35 -36.56
CA PHE A 338 -25.54 15.45 -35.11
C PHE A 338 -24.38 16.22 -34.52
N ALA A 339 -24.65 17.47 -34.12
CA ALA A 339 -23.73 18.22 -33.29
C ALA A 339 -23.58 17.49 -31.96
N ASP A 340 -22.36 17.41 -31.45
CA ASP A 340 -22.05 16.99 -30.07
C ASP A 340 -22.84 17.91 -29.11
N GLU A 341 -24.05 17.52 -28.71
CA GLU A 341 -24.70 18.03 -27.54
C GLU A 341 -24.41 17.00 -26.44
N ASP A 342 -23.40 17.33 -25.64
CA ASP A 342 -23.35 17.08 -24.21
C ASP A 342 -21.92 16.81 -23.75
N ASN A 343 -21.21 17.91 -23.63
CA ASN A 343 -20.20 18.05 -22.60
C ASN A 343 -20.76 19.03 -21.56
N THR A 344 -21.54 18.56 -20.59
CA THR A 344 -21.76 19.26 -19.31
C THR A 344 -21.68 18.26 -18.17
#